data_cc5d1b80141ab92eb2249614f5ad8d3f
#
_entry.id   cc5d1b80141ab92eb2249614f5ad8d3f
#
_cell.length_a   1.000
_cell.length_b   1.000
_cell.length_c   1.000
_cell.angle_alpha   90.00
_cell.angle_beta   90.00
_cell.angle_gamma   90.00
#
_symmetry.space_group_name_H-M   'P 1'
#
loop_
_entity.id
_entity.type
_entity.pdbx_description
1 polymer ?
#
loop_
_entity_poly.entity_id
_entity_poly.type
_entity_poly.pdbx_seq_one_letter_code
_entity_poly.pdbx_strand_id
1 'polypeptide(L)'
;MYVYAENGDRYLDFFAGIAVSSAGNANKKVAKAIADQAANVIHASNYAYTLPMILLAKKVCDTIGMEKIVFQNSGTEANEAMIKMARKYGVDHYGPEHYKIVTAKNSFHGRTYGALSATGQPDSACHKGFAPLLPGFTYAEYNNLEDFKSKCDENTIGIMVEPVQGEGGVYPADPEFLKGLREFCDEKKILLMFDEVQTGWGRTGEIMAYMTYGVKPDMVSMAKAIGGGMPIGAMCTSAEIAKVFTPGAHGSTYAANPVCCAAALAEIDEILDNKLYENAKEVGAYFMEQLKSLPCVKEIRGLGLLIGVEFEKPIAFEVKHRAVENKLLITAVRDSIIRMAPPLIVTKEHCDEAIKLLKKSVEEALQEQS
;
A
#
# COMPACT_ATOMS: atom_id res chain seq x y z
N MET A 1 11.53 -9.84 -13.52
CA MET A 1 12.10 -8.48 -13.53
C MET A 1 11.82 -7.72 -14.83
N TYR A 2 11.46 -8.40 -15.90
CA TYR A 2 11.26 -7.75 -17.23
C TYR A 2 9.85 -7.98 -17.72
N VAL A 3 9.33 -7.00 -18.47
CA VAL A 3 8.12 -7.10 -19.29
C VAL A 3 8.47 -6.87 -20.75
N TYR A 4 7.68 -7.44 -21.66
CA TYR A 4 7.96 -7.40 -23.10
C TYR A 4 6.77 -6.79 -23.84
N ALA A 5 7.06 -5.83 -24.73
CA ALA A 5 6.07 -5.30 -25.64
C ALA A 5 5.87 -6.23 -26.85
N GLU A 6 4.79 -6.03 -27.62
CA GLU A 6 4.48 -6.83 -28.81
C GLU A 6 5.59 -6.77 -29.89
N ASN A 7 6.29 -5.66 -29.99
CA ASN A 7 7.42 -5.49 -30.90
C ASN A 7 8.71 -6.19 -30.43
N GLY A 8 8.68 -6.90 -29.29
CA GLY A 8 9.80 -7.61 -28.70
C GLY A 8 10.70 -6.75 -27.78
N ASP A 9 10.41 -5.47 -27.63
CA ASP A 9 11.15 -4.60 -26.70
C ASP A 9 11.03 -5.13 -25.26
N ARG A 10 12.18 -5.23 -24.59
CA ARG A 10 12.29 -5.66 -23.19
C ARG A 10 12.43 -4.44 -22.28
N TYR A 11 11.56 -4.34 -21.30
CA TYR A 11 11.56 -3.28 -20.29
C TYR A 11 11.94 -3.83 -18.92
N LEU A 12 12.90 -3.18 -18.26
CA LEU A 12 13.23 -3.46 -16.86
C LEU A 12 12.14 -2.87 -15.95
N ASP A 13 11.53 -3.70 -15.13
CA ASP A 13 10.35 -3.32 -14.34
C ASP A 13 10.73 -2.85 -12.93
N PHE A 14 10.75 -1.52 -12.73
CA PHE A 14 10.87 -0.86 -11.43
C PHE A 14 9.56 -0.19 -11.00
N PHE A 15 8.44 -0.65 -11.59
CA PHE A 15 7.08 -0.20 -11.33
C PHE A 15 6.21 -1.29 -10.69
N ALA A 16 6.38 -2.55 -11.11
CA ALA A 16 5.66 -3.73 -10.64
C ALA A 16 4.12 -3.55 -10.60
N GLY A 17 3.54 -2.83 -11.59
CA GLY A 17 2.10 -2.56 -11.61
C GLY A 17 1.61 -1.73 -10.40
N ILE A 18 2.36 -0.73 -9.97
CA ILE A 18 2.15 0.07 -8.76
C ILE A 18 2.36 -0.78 -7.48
N ALA A 19 3.54 -1.41 -7.37
CA ALA A 19 3.94 -2.27 -6.24
C ALA A 19 3.01 -3.49 -6.03
N VAL A 20 2.51 -4.08 -7.12
CA VAL A 20 1.59 -5.23 -7.07
C VAL A 20 2.32 -6.56 -7.26
N SER A 21 3.11 -6.70 -8.34
CA SER A 21 3.75 -7.97 -8.73
C SER A 21 5.00 -8.24 -7.88
N SER A 22 4.82 -8.50 -6.58
CA SER A 22 5.94 -8.61 -5.62
C SER A 22 6.82 -9.84 -5.85
N ALA A 23 6.25 -11.01 -6.16
CA ALA A 23 7.02 -12.20 -6.53
C ALA A 23 7.47 -12.20 -8.01
N GLY A 24 7.32 -11.08 -8.71
CA GLY A 24 7.70 -10.89 -10.11
C GLY A 24 6.60 -11.22 -11.11
N ASN A 25 6.79 -10.71 -12.33
CA ASN A 25 5.85 -10.95 -13.43
C ASN A 25 5.87 -12.42 -13.85
N ALA A 26 4.68 -12.99 -14.11
CA ALA A 26 4.49 -14.37 -14.55
C ALA A 26 5.12 -15.42 -13.62
N ASN A 27 5.02 -15.22 -12.29
CA ASN A 27 5.45 -16.22 -11.31
C ASN A 27 4.72 -17.55 -11.56
N LYS A 28 5.50 -18.64 -11.74
CA LYS A 28 4.96 -19.95 -12.14
C LYS A 28 4.06 -20.58 -11.09
N LYS A 29 4.37 -20.40 -9.79
CA LYS A 29 3.55 -20.94 -8.69
C LYS A 29 2.22 -20.21 -8.61
N VAL A 30 2.22 -18.88 -8.71
CA VAL A 30 1.02 -18.06 -8.73
C VAL A 30 0.15 -18.40 -9.95
N ALA A 31 0.76 -18.44 -11.15
CA ALA A 31 0.04 -18.80 -12.38
C ALA A 31 -0.58 -20.21 -12.31
N LYS A 32 0.14 -21.18 -11.75
CA LYS A 32 -0.38 -22.55 -11.56
C LYS A 32 -1.54 -22.57 -10.56
N ALA A 33 -1.43 -21.89 -9.44
CA ALA A 33 -2.50 -21.81 -8.44
C ALA A 33 -3.79 -21.19 -9.01
N ILE A 34 -3.65 -20.15 -9.83
CA ILE A 34 -4.78 -19.55 -10.57
C ILE A 34 -5.42 -20.56 -11.50
N ALA A 35 -4.62 -21.24 -12.33
CA ALA A 35 -5.13 -22.19 -13.32
C ALA A 35 -5.83 -23.39 -12.66
N ASP A 36 -5.24 -23.99 -11.66
CA ASP A 36 -5.78 -25.11 -10.91
C ASP A 36 -7.12 -24.73 -10.24
N GLN A 37 -7.18 -23.57 -9.59
CA GLN A 37 -8.39 -23.13 -8.92
C GLN A 37 -9.48 -22.72 -9.91
N ALA A 38 -9.14 -22.08 -11.04
CA ALA A 38 -10.09 -21.72 -12.08
C ALA A 38 -10.72 -22.96 -12.75
N ALA A 39 -9.97 -24.04 -12.88
CA ALA A 39 -10.47 -25.33 -13.36
C ALA A 39 -11.39 -26.04 -12.33
N ASN A 40 -11.39 -25.60 -11.08
CA ASN A 40 -12.21 -26.20 -10.02
C ASN A 40 -13.46 -25.36 -9.71
N VAL A 41 -13.30 -24.21 -9.06
CA VAL A 41 -14.38 -23.26 -8.73
C VAL A 41 -13.90 -21.84 -8.90
N ILE A 42 -14.51 -21.08 -9.81
CA ILE A 42 -14.17 -19.67 -10.06
C ILE A 42 -14.86 -18.76 -9.04
N HIS A 43 -16.13 -19.02 -8.72
CA HIS A 43 -16.91 -18.17 -7.82
C HIS A 43 -17.93 -19.01 -7.04
N ALA A 44 -17.99 -18.80 -5.73
CA ALA A 44 -18.96 -19.48 -4.85
C ALA A 44 -19.73 -18.49 -3.95
N SER A 45 -19.51 -17.16 -4.14
CA SER A 45 -19.96 -16.14 -3.19
C SER A 45 -19.43 -16.41 -1.77
N ASN A 46 -19.61 -15.45 -0.88
CA ASN A 46 -19.32 -15.62 0.55
C ASN A 46 -20.48 -16.23 1.36
N TYR A 47 -21.51 -16.72 0.68
CA TYR A 47 -22.52 -17.60 1.29
C TYR A 47 -21.99 -19.02 1.57
N ALA A 48 -20.90 -19.42 0.90
CA ALA A 48 -20.25 -20.69 1.12
C ALA A 48 -18.77 -20.51 1.47
N TYR A 49 -18.31 -21.26 2.45
CA TYR A 49 -16.88 -21.33 2.73
C TYR A 49 -16.16 -22.12 1.65
N THR A 50 -15.11 -21.52 1.08
CA THR A 50 -14.21 -22.20 0.16
C THR A 50 -12.88 -22.49 0.83
N LEU A 51 -12.23 -23.59 0.45
CA LEU A 51 -10.94 -23.98 1.05
C LEU A 51 -9.87 -22.90 0.88
N PRO A 52 -9.66 -22.29 -0.31
CA PRO A 52 -8.67 -21.21 -0.46
C PRO A 52 -8.95 -20.02 0.45
N MET A 53 -10.21 -19.63 0.62
CA MET A 53 -10.58 -18.51 1.53
C MET A 53 -10.20 -18.81 2.98
N ILE A 54 -10.53 -20.02 3.49
CA ILE A 54 -10.22 -20.41 4.88
C ILE A 54 -8.72 -20.46 5.12
N LEU A 55 -7.98 -21.07 4.19
CA LEU A 55 -6.52 -21.20 4.28
C LEU A 55 -5.84 -19.82 4.23
N LEU A 56 -6.31 -18.94 3.33
CA LEU A 56 -5.78 -17.58 3.23
C LEU A 56 -6.08 -16.77 4.50
N ALA A 57 -7.30 -16.83 5.02
CA ALA A 57 -7.68 -16.14 6.24
C ALA A 57 -6.78 -16.56 7.42
N LYS A 58 -6.59 -17.86 7.60
CA LYS A 58 -5.70 -18.38 8.64
C LYS A 58 -4.26 -17.91 8.42
N LYS A 59 -3.74 -18.08 7.21
CA LYS A 59 -2.36 -17.72 6.89
C LYS A 59 -2.08 -16.24 7.11
N VAL A 60 -2.94 -15.35 6.63
CA VAL A 60 -2.78 -13.91 6.82
C VAL A 60 -2.81 -13.56 8.30
N CYS A 61 -3.84 -13.99 9.03
CA CYS A 61 -3.98 -13.66 10.45
C CYS A 61 -2.79 -14.17 11.29
N ASP A 62 -2.37 -15.41 11.08
CA ASP A 62 -1.23 -16.00 11.80
C ASP A 62 0.08 -15.26 11.47
N THR A 63 0.30 -14.88 10.19
CA THR A 63 1.54 -14.23 9.75
C THR A 63 1.68 -12.81 10.30
N ILE A 64 0.59 -12.05 10.35
CA ILE A 64 0.63 -10.64 10.77
C ILE A 64 0.16 -10.43 12.22
N GLY A 65 -0.15 -11.50 12.95
CA GLY A 65 -0.55 -11.42 14.35
C GLY A 65 -1.90 -10.72 14.58
N MET A 66 -2.83 -10.82 13.63
CA MET A 66 -4.22 -10.36 13.76
C MET A 66 -5.18 -11.53 13.95
N GLU A 67 -6.43 -11.28 14.39
CA GLU A 67 -7.34 -12.35 14.79
C GLU A 67 -8.50 -12.57 13.82
N LYS A 68 -8.90 -11.51 13.12
CA LYS A 68 -10.03 -11.50 12.18
C LYS A 68 -9.68 -10.79 10.90
N ILE A 69 -10.25 -11.27 9.79
CA ILE A 69 -10.07 -10.70 8.46
C ILE A 69 -11.42 -10.58 7.76
N VAL A 70 -11.58 -9.49 7.02
CA VAL A 70 -12.62 -9.34 6.02
C VAL A 70 -11.98 -9.11 4.66
N PHE A 71 -12.30 -9.97 3.70
CA PHE A 71 -11.80 -9.84 2.34
C PHE A 71 -12.62 -8.85 1.53
N GLN A 72 -11.95 -8.22 0.58
CA GLN A 72 -12.47 -7.29 -0.42
C GLN A 72 -11.77 -7.55 -1.76
N ASN A 73 -12.01 -6.70 -2.77
CA ASN A 73 -11.45 -6.90 -4.11
C ASN A 73 -10.37 -5.87 -4.48
N SER A 74 -10.17 -4.86 -3.66
CA SER A 74 -9.23 -3.77 -3.90
C SER A 74 -8.81 -3.09 -2.59
N GLY A 75 -7.76 -2.27 -2.65
CA GLY A 75 -7.31 -1.46 -1.52
C GLY A 75 -8.34 -0.42 -1.08
N THR A 76 -9.02 0.21 -2.05
CA THR A 76 -10.07 1.18 -1.71
C THR A 76 -11.24 0.51 -0.96
N GLU A 77 -11.66 -0.71 -1.35
CA GLU A 77 -12.70 -1.45 -0.64
C GLU A 77 -12.23 -1.93 0.74
N ALA A 78 -10.95 -2.31 0.89
CA ALA A 78 -10.38 -2.67 2.19
C ALA A 78 -10.40 -1.46 3.14
N ASN A 79 -10.07 -0.26 2.64
CA ASN A 79 -10.16 0.99 3.38
C ASN A 79 -11.61 1.39 3.70
N GLU A 80 -12.56 1.19 2.78
CA GLU A 80 -14.00 1.37 3.06
C GLU A 80 -14.48 0.46 4.20
N ALA A 81 -14.05 -0.81 4.21
CA ALA A 81 -14.36 -1.74 5.29
C ALA A 81 -13.78 -1.26 6.63
N MET A 82 -12.54 -0.75 6.63
CA MET A 82 -11.86 -0.22 7.81
C MET A 82 -12.56 1.05 8.33
N ILE A 83 -12.88 2.01 7.47
CA ILE A 83 -13.61 3.23 7.81
C ILE A 83 -15.00 2.90 8.38
N LYS A 84 -15.74 2.00 7.72
CA LYS A 84 -17.08 1.58 8.17
C LYS A 84 -17.03 0.88 9.53
N MET A 85 -16.06 0.00 9.74
CA MET A 85 -15.88 -0.71 11.01
C MET A 85 -15.54 0.26 12.14
N ALA A 86 -14.63 1.20 11.92
CA ALA A 86 -14.26 2.22 12.89
C ALA A 86 -15.46 3.08 13.28
N ARG A 87 -16.23 3.57 12.29
CA ARG A 87 -17.44 4.36 12.57
C ARG A 87 -18.49 3.58 13.33
N LYS A 88 -18.73 2.33 12.92
CA LYS A 88 -19.69 1.50 13.61
C LYS A 88 -19.23 1.19 15.04
N TYR A 89 -17.94 0.94 15.24
CA TYR A 89 -17.36 0.76 16.57
C TYR A 89 -17.59 1.99 17.46
N GLY A 90 -17.34 3.19 16.92
CA GLY A 90 -17.58 4.45 17.63
C GLY A 90 -19.04 4.61 18.05
N VAL A 91 -19.95 4.44 17.09
CA VAL A 91 -21.39 4.56 17.34
C VAL A 91 -21.89 3.53 18.35
N ASP A 92 -21.49 2.28 18.22
CA ASP A 92 -21.96 1.19 19.08
C ASP A 92 -21.44 1.32 20.54
N HIS A 93 -20.25 1.92 20.77
CA HIS A 93 -19.62 2.03 22.09
C HIS A 93 -19.77 3.39 22.74
N TYR A 94 -19.84 4.48 21.96
CA TYR A 94 -19.79 5.85 22.50
C TYR A 94 -20.97 6.72 22.05
N GLY A 95 -21.76 6.27 21.05
CA GLY A 95 -22.96 6.98 20.58
C GLY A 95 -22.80 7.59 19.18
N PRO A 96 -23.90 8.09 18.59
CA PRO A 96 -24.00 8.41 17.15
C PRO A 96 -23.08 9.52 16.67
N GLU A 97 -22.57 10.36 17.55
CA GLU A 97 -21.65 11.46 17.20
C GLU A 97 -20.20 11.00 17.04
N HIS A 98 -19.85 9.78 17.51
CA HIS A 98 -18.48 9.25 17.50
C HIS A 98 -18.16 8.54 16.20
N TYR A 99 -17.90 9.31 15.12
CA TYR A 99 -17.63 8.81 13.77
C TYR A 99 -16.50 9.51 13.05
N LYS A 100 -15.86 10.51 13.67
CA LYS A 100 -14.80 11.29 13.04
C LYS A 100 -13.48 10.51 12.99
N ILE A 101 -12.76 10.68 11.88
CA ILE A 101 -11.46 10.05 11.64
C ILE A 101 -10.47 11.14 11.21
N VAL A 102 -9.31 11.16 11.85
CA VAL A 102 -8.19 12.03 11.44
C VAL A 102 -7.28 11.24 10.51
N THR A 103 -6.94 11.84 9.36
CA THR A 103 -6.00 11.27 8.40
C THR A 103 -4.85 12.23 8.12
N ALA A 104 -3.85 11.80 7.35
CA ALA A 104 -2.72 12.66 7.03
C ALA A 104 -2.95 13.49 5.77
N LYS A 105 -2.44 14.71 5.72
CA LYS A 105 -2.25 15.45 4.46
C LYS A 105 -1.34 14.66 3.53
N ASN A 106 -1.56 14.77 2.24
CA ASN A 106 -0.88 14.04 1.18
C ASN A 106 -1.05 12.52 1.22
N SER A 107 -1.91 11.96 2.10
CA SER A 107 -2.26 10.54 2.10
C SER A 107 -3.05 10.14 0.85
N PHE A 108 -3.06 8.84 0.55
CA PHE A 108 -3.89 8.27 -0.49
C PHE A 108 -4.52 6.96 -0.01
N HIS A 109 -5.85 6.94 0.15
CA HIS A 109 -6.59 5.80 0.67
C HIS A 109 -7.54 5.16 -0.34
N GLY A 110 -7.72 5.77 -1.50
CA GLY A 110 -8.56 5.22 -2.57
C GLY A 110 -9.42 6.27 -3.28
N ARG A 111 -10.32 5.78 -4.16
CA ARG A 111 -11.14 6.64 -5.03
C ARG A 111 -12.65 6.38 -4.90
N THR A 112 -13.11 5.50 -4.01
CA THR A 112 -14.51 5.43 -3.58
C THR A 112 -14.80 6.57 -2.62
N TYR A 113 -16.05 6.99 -2.47
CA TYR A 113 -16.37 8.22 -1.72
C TYR A 113 -15.85 8.23 -0.27
N GLY A 114 -15.89 7.12 0.46
CA GLY A 114 -15.35 7.06 1.81
C GLY A 114 -13.82 7.11 1.82
N ALA A 115 -13.16 6.31 1.00
CA ALA A 115 -11.70 6.30 0.88
C ALA A 115 -11.16 7.61 0.28
N LEU A 116 -11.89 8.21 -0.67
CA LEU A 116 -11.56 9.53 -1.22
C LEU A 116 -11.66 10.61 -0.15
N SER A 117 -12.71 10.57 0.69
CA SER A 117 -12.87 11.53 1.79
C SER A 117 -11.78 11.38 2.87
N ALA A 118 -11.19 10.19 3.02
CA ALA A 118 -10.04 9.95 3.88
C ALA A 118 -8.71 10.39 3.25
N THR A 119 -8.65 10.52 1.91
CA THR A 119 -7.45 10.93 1.16
C THR A 119 -7.16 12.42 1.37
N GLY A 120 -6.05 12.74 2.02
CA GLY A 120 -5.69 14.11 2.43
C GLY A 120 -5.10 14.98 1.31
N GLN A 121 -5.72 15.00 0.15
CA GLN A 121 -5.27 15.74 -1.04
C GLN A 121 -6.42 16.59 -1.65
N PRO A 122 -7.02 17.52 -0.89
CA PRO A 122 -8.25 18.22 -1.30
C PRO A 122 -8.13 19.01 -2.61
N ASP A 123 -6.94 19.52 -2.92
CA ASP A 123 -6.68 20.33 -4.13
C ASP A 123 -6.27 19.51 -5.35
N SER A 124 -6.16 18.19 -5.21
CA SER A 124 -5.72 17.31 -6.28
C SER A 124 -6.84 16.99 -7.28
N ALA A 125 -6.45 16.54 -8.47
CA ALA A 125 -7.39 16.11 -9.51
C ALA A 125 -8.30 14.96 -9.05
N CYS A 126 -7.90 14.15 -8.06
CA CYS A 126 -8.75 13.07 -7.56
C CYS A 126 -9.92 13.55 -6.70
N HIS A 127 -9.88 14.77 -6.16
CA HIS A 127 -10.97 15.40 -5.38
C HIS A 127 -11.82 16.37 -6.20
N LYS A 128 -11.20 17.02 -7.19
CA LYS A 128 -11.83 18.11 -7.93
C LYS A 128 -13.09 17.64 -8.67
N GLY A 129 -14.23 18.23 -8.35
CA GLY A 129 -15.52 17.93 -8.99
C GLY A 129 -16.32 16.80 -8.34
N PHE A 130 -15.84 16.19 -7.24
CA PHE A 130 -16.52 15.10 -6.54
C PHE A 130 -17.18 15.49 -5.21
N ALA A 131 -17.25 16.78 -4.89
CA ALA A 131 -18.00 17.27 -3.74
C ALA A 131 -19.53 17.09 -3.93
N PRO A 132 -20.33 16.88 -2.83
CA PRO A 132 -19.86 16.80 -1.44
C PRO A 132 -19.23 15.47 -1.10
N LEU A 133 -18.14 15.50 -0.31
CA LEU A 133 -17.48 14.31 0.22
C LEU A 133 -18.20 13.81 1.48
N LEU A 134 -17.90 12.58 1.88
CA LEU A 134 -18.40 12.00 3.13
C LEU A 134 -17.86 12.82 4.33
N PRO A 135 -18.72 13.34 5.23
CA PRO A 135 -18.29 14.16 6.37
C PRO A 135 -17.54 13.34 7.44
N GLY A 136 -16.85 14.05 8.34
CA GLY A 136 -16.19 13.46 9.49
C GLY A 136 -14.72 13.07 9.25
N PHE A 137 -14.08 13.64 8.24
CA PHE A 137 -12.64 13.53 8.04
C PHE A 137 -11.93 14.86 8.28
N THR A 138 -10.78 14.82 8.94
CA THR A 138 -9.89 15.97 9.17
C THR A 138 -8.48 15.56 8.79
N TYR A 139 -7.69 16.49 8.25
CA TYR A 139 -6.34 16.20 7.75
C TYR A 139 -5.29 16.89 8.62
N ALA A 140 -4.31 16.12 9.12
CA ALA A 140 -3.18 16.59 9.91
C ALA A 140 -1.88 16.48 9.11
N GLU A 141 -0.89 17.29 9.47
CA GLU A 141 0.46 17.22 8.88
C GLU A 141 1.12 15.89 9.22
N TYR A 142 1.57 15.16 8.19
CA TYR A 142 2.28 13.90 8.39
C TYR A 142 3.58 14.10 9.17
N ASN A 143 3.93 13.16 10.04
CA ASN A 143 5.06 13.27 10.98
C ASN A 143 4.95 14.42 12.01
N ASN A 144 3.75 14.96 12.22
CA ASN A 144 3.50 15.97 13.24
C ASN A 144 2.46 15.47 14.26
N LEU A 145 2.93 14.84 15.34
CA LEU A 145 2.08 14.27 16.38
C LEU A 145 1.14 15.31 17.02
N GLU A 146 1.65 16.53 17.26
CA GLU A 146 0.86 17.58 17.92
C GLU A 146 -0.26 18.11 17.00
N ASP A 147 -0.04 18.16 15.69
CA ASP A 147 -1.12 18.50 14.75
C ASP A 147 -2.20 17.41 14.73
N PHE A 148 -1.83 16.10 14.75
CA PHE A 148 -2.80 15.02 14.89
C PHE A 148 -3.62 15.13 16.16
N LYS A 149 -2.97 15.37 17.32
CA LYS A 149 -3.64 15.57 18.62
C LYS A 149 -4.62 16.75 18.56
N SER A 150 -4.22 17.86 17.93
CA SER A 150 -5.04 19.08 17.81
C SER A 150 -6.27 18.92 16.93
N LYS A 151 -6.26 17.95 15.98
CA LYS A 151 -7.39 17.65 15.09
C LYS A 151 -8.37 16.65 15.67
N CYS A 152 -8.00 15.98 16.77
CA CYS A 152 -8.90 15.08 17.48
C CYS A 152 -9.79 15.87 18.45
N ASP A 153 -11.08 15.56 18.46
CA ASP A 153 -12.07 16.06 19.40
C ASP A 153 -12.81 14.87 20.09
N GLU A 154 -13.78 15.17 20.94
CA GLU A 154 -14.57 14.17 21.66
C GLU A 154 -15.32 13.18 20.75
N ASN A 155 -15.59 13.54 19.50
CA ASN A 155 -16.30 12.72 18.51
C ASN A 155 -15.35 11.91 17.61
N THR A 156 -14.05 12.04 17.82
CA THR A 156 -13.03 11.30 17.07
C THR A 156 -12.97 9.85 17.53
N ILE A 157 -13.09 8.91 16.60
CA ILE A 157 -13.00 7.47 16.88
C ILE A 157 -11.71 6.82 16.42
N GLY A 158 -10.95 7.47 15.57
CA GLY A 158 -9.71 6.87 15.08
C GLY A 158 -8.82 7.79 14.28
N ILE A 159 -7.59 7.35 14.15
CA ILE A 159 -6.56 7.95 13.30
C ILE A 159 -6.17 6.92 12.25
N MET A 160 -6.16 7.34 10.97
CA MET A 160 -5.80 6.48 9.83
C MET A 160 -4.60 7.05 9.10
N VAL A 161 -3.51 6.29 8.99
CA VAL A 161 -2.27 6.70 8.32
C VAL A 161 -1.64 5.57 7.52
N GLU A 162 -0.84 5.93 6.53
CA GLU A 162 0.09 5.02 5.85
C GLU A 162 1.42 5.01 6.65
N PRO A 163 2.05 3.86 6.93
CA PRO A 163 3.39 3.83 7.54
C PRO A 163 4.48 4.42 6.63
N VAL A 164 4.25 4.42 5.32
CA VAL A 164 4.99 5.20 4.31
C VAL A 164 3.98 5.76 3.33
N GLN A 165 3.88 7.06 3.21
CA GLN A 165 3.02 7.69 2.20
C GLN A 165 3.55 7.39 0.80
N GLY A 166 2.88 6.51 0.05
CA GLY A 166 3.34 6.09 -1.27
C GLY A 166 3.08 7.14 -2.35
N GLU A 167 1.82 7.51 -2.53
CA GLU A 167 1.39 8.50 -3.55
C GLU A 167 1.73 9.93 -3.14
N GLY A 168 1.95 10.19 -1.87
CA GLY A 168 2.39 11.46 -1.33
C GLY A 168 3.82 11.87 -1.73
N GLY A 169 4.65 10.91 -2.14
CA GLY A 169 6.05 11.14 -2.55
C GLY A 169 7.06 10.27 -1.81
N VAL A 170 6.65 9.12 -1.34
CA VAL A 170 7.45 8.14 -0.60
C VAL A 170 8.05 8.75 0.68
N TYR A 171 7.18 9.16 1.60
CA TYR A 171 7.59 9.67 2.90
C TYR A 171 7.40 8.61 3.98
N PRO A 172 8.48 8.01 4.53
CA PRO A 172 8.40 7.14 5.70
C PRO A 172 7.90 7.90 6.93
N ALA A 173 7.15 7.22 7.78
CA ALA A 173 6.81 7.75 9.09
C ALA A 173 8.07 7.87 9.96
N ASP A 174 8.10 8.89 10.79
CA ASP A 174 9.06 8.97 11.88
C ASP A 174 8.71 7.93 12.96
N PRO A 175 9.64 7.11 13.45
CA PRO A 175 9.35 6.11 14.48
C PRO A 175 8.69 6.70 15.74
N GLU A 176 9.15 7.85 16.21
CA GLU A 176 8.58 8.53 17.37
C GLU A 176 7.16 9.06 17.11
N PHE A 177 6.86 9.44 15.85
CA PHE A 177 5.51 9.83 15.44
C PHE A 177 4.53 8.67 15.56
N LEU A 178 4.84 7.50 14.97
CA LEU A 178 3.92 6.34 15.04
C LEU A 178 3.77 5.82 16.46
N LYS A 179 4.85 5.80 17.25
CA LYS A 179 4.81 5.44 18.67
C LYS A 179 3.93 6.41 19.45
N GLY A 180 4.11 7.70 19.24
CA GLY A 180 3.29 8.73 19.88
C GLY A 180 1.82 8.65 19.47
N LEU A 181 1.50 8.31 18.21
CA LEU A 181 0.13 8.05 17.78
C LEU A 181 -0.47 6.85 18.52
N ARG A 182 0.29 5.76 18.71
CA ARG A 182 -0.20 4.59 19.46
C ARG A 182 -0.50 4.95 20.91
N GLU A 183 0.43 5.61 21.58
CA GLU A 183 0.26 6.06 22.97
C GLU A 183 -0.95 6.99 23.12
N PHE A 184 -1.12 7.93 22.19
CA PHE A 184 -2.25 8.85 22.19
C PHE A 184 -3.58 8.14 21.94
N CYS A 185 -3.63 7.21 20.97
CA CYS A 185 -4.83 6.42 20.70
C CYS A 185 -5.23 5.56 21.90
N ASP A 186 -4.26 4.96 22.59
CA ASP A 186 -4.51 4.17 23.80
C ASP A 186 -5.06 5.05 24.94
N GLU A 187 -4.48 6.23 25.17
CA GLU A 187 -4.95 7.20 26.16
C GLU A 187 -6.38 7.66 25.91
N LYS A 188 -6.69 8.00 24.64
CA LYS A 188 -8.00 8.49 24.23
C LYS A 188 -9.02 7.39 23.97
N LYS A 189 -8.60 6.12 23.95
CA LYS A 189 -9.42 4.94 23.61
C LYS A 189 -10.04 5.06 22.21
N ILE A 190 -9.27 5.56 21.26
CA ILE A 190 -9.60 5.64 19.84
C ILE A 190 -8.73 4.67 19.03
N LEU A 191 -9.16 4.34 17.81
CA LEU A 191 -8.54 3.31 17.00
C LEU A 191 -7.33 3.86 16.22
N LEU A 192 -6.20 3.17 16.25
CA LEU A 192 -5.09 3.39 15.34
C LEU A 192 -5.23 2.45 14.14
N MET A 193 -5.35 3.02 12.95
CA MET A 193 -5.61 2.31 11.70
C MET A 193 -4.45 2.53 10.72
N PHE A 194 -3.87 1.45 10.21
CA PHE A 194 -2.80 1.54 9.21
C PHE A 194 -3.29 1.09 7.84
N ASP A 195 -3.11 1.95 6.86
CA ASP A 195 -3.23 1.60 5.45
C ASP A 195 -1.89 1.04 4.96
N GLU A 196 -1.83 -0.28 4.86
CA GLU A 196 -0.67 -1.00 4.33
C GLU A 196 -0.92 -1.58 2.93
N VAL A 197 -1.84 -0.98 2.19
CA VAL A 197 -2.14 -1.37 0.81
C VAL A 197 -0.92 -1.33 -0.08
N GLN A 198 0.00 -0.38 0.14
CA GLN A 198 1.23 -0.26 -0.65
C GLN A 198 2.50 -0.73 0.09
N THR A 199 2.49 -0.73 1.41
CA THR A 199 3.66 -0.99 2.25
C THR A 199 3.79 -2.43 2.72
N GLY A 200 2.69 -3.18 2.73
CA GLY A 200 2.66 -4.55 3.23
C GLY A 200 3.32 -5.58 2.31
N TRP A 201 3.38 -6.79 2.83
CA TRP A 201 3.85 -8.01 2.15
C TRP A 201 5.27 -7.89 1.59
N GLY A 202 6.20 -7.48 2.48
CA GLY A 202 7.63 -7.49 2.19
C GLY A 202 8.18 -6.21 1.56
N ARG A 203 7.33 -5.30 1.08
CA ARG A 203 7.73 -4.12 0.32
C ARG A 203 8.74 -3.23 1.04
N THR A 204 8.58 -3.04 2.33
CA THR A 204 9.39 -2.15 3.16
C THR A 204 10.53 -2.84 3.92
N GLY A 205 10.75 -4.12 3.67
CA GLY A 205 11.83 -4.87 4.31
C GLY A 205 11.40 -5.72 5.52
N GLU A 206 10.12 -5.66 5.89
CA GLU A 206 9.43 -6.54 6.84
C GLU A 206 8.11 -7.01 6.21
N ILE A 207 7.46 -8.02 6.79
CA ILE A 207 6.18 -8.55 6.23
C ILE A 207 5.14 -7.43 6.16
N MET A 208 4.96 -6.68 7.24
CA MET A 208 4.14 -5.47 7.30
C MET A 208 5.02 -4.32 7.78
N ALA A 209 4.83 -3.12 7.26
CA ALA A 209 5.65 -1.97 7.61
C ALA A 209 5.56 -1.62 9.10
N TYR A 210 4.41 -1.83 9.75
CA TYR A 210 4.30 -1.59 11.19
C TYR A 210 5.25 -2.44 12.04
N MET A 211 5.70 -3.59 11.55
CA MET A 211 6.68 -4.43 12.25
C MET A 211 8.05 -3.76 12.33
N THR A 212 8.42 -2.98 11.30
CA THR A 212 9.66 -2.17 11.33
C THR A 212 9.65 -1.16 12.49
N TYR A 213 8.48 -0.60 12.78
CA TYR A 213 8.30 0.41 13.83
C TYR A 213 8.00 -0.17 15.21
N GLY A 214 7.67 -1.46 15.29
CA GLY A 214 7.24 -2.09 16.54
C GLY A 214 5.90 -1.54 17.06
N VAL A 215 5.07 -0.95 16.19
CA VAL A 215 3.80 -0.30 16.53
C VAL A 215 2.65 -1.07 15.92
N LYS A 216 1.93 -1.86 16.72
CA LYS A 216 0.78 -2.63 16.24
C LYS A 216 -0.48 -1.76 16.16
N PRO A 217 -1.13 -1.68 14.99
CA PRO A 217 -2.42 -0.98 14.86
C PRO A 217 -3.58 -1.83 15.39
N ASP A 218 -4.73 -1.19 15.63
CA ASP A 218 -5.99 -1.87 15.92
C ASP A 218 -6.61 -2.48 14.68
N MET A 219 -6.39 -1.84 13.52
CA MET A 219 -6.89 -2.28 12.22
C MET A 219 -5.83 -2.03 11.15
N VAL A 220 -5.71 -2.95 10.21
CA VAL A 220 -4.79 -2.81 9.06
C VAL A 220 -5.48 -3.23 7.78
N SER A 221 -5.38 -2.39 6.74
CA SER A 221 -5.82 -2.71 5.39
C SER A 221 -4.65 -3.15 4.52
N MET A 222 -4.92 -4.02 3.54
CA MET A 222 -3.93 -4.53 2.59
C MET A 222 -4.58 -4.86 1.25
N ALA A 223 -3.78 -4.77 0.18
CA ALA A 223 -4.14 -5.18 -1.18
C ALA A 223 -2.86 -5.34 -2.01
N LYS A 224 -2.88 -5.03 -3.30
CA LYS A 224 -1.71 -5.04 -4.19
C LYS A 224 -0.90 -6.32 -4.07
N ALA A 225 0.22 -6.27 -3.37
CA ALA A 225 1.17 -7.37 -3.20
C ALA A 225 0.52 -8.67 -2.70
N ILE A 226 -0.51 -8.62 -1.85
CA ILE A 226 -1.18 -9.83 -1.36
C ILE A 226 -1.76 -10.68 -2.48
N GLY A 227 -2.17 -10.07 -3.59
CA GLY A 227 -2.88 -10.74 -4.69
C GLY A 227 -1.99 -11.29 -5.81
N GLY A 228 -0.70 -10.94 -5.84
CA GLY A 228 0.19 -11.36 -6.95
C GLY A 228 -0.31 -10.95 -8.33
N GLY A 229 -1.09 -9.85 -8.43
CA GLY A 229 -1.73 -9.36 -9.65
C GLY A 229 -3.24 -9.63 -9.73
N MET A 230 -3.79 -10.52 -8.90
CA MET A 230 -5.24 -10.75 -8.83
C MET A 230 -5.94 -9.69 -7.96
N PRO A 231 -7.20 -9.29 -8.30
CA PRO A 231 -7.95 -8.30 -7.55
C PRO A 231 -8.42 -8.85 -6.20
N ILE A 232 -7.66 -8.58 -5.16
CA ILE A 232 -7.99 -8.89 -3.78
C ILE A 232 -7.48 -7.80 -2.85
N GLY A 233 -8.26 -7.50 -1.83
CA GLY A 233 -7.91 -6.67 -0.69
C GLY A 233 -8.42 -7.30 0.58
N ALA A 234 -7.94 -6.85 1.71
CA ALA A 234 -8.41 -7.31 3.01
C ALA A 234 -8.21 -6.22 4.08
N MET A 235 -9.00 -6.32 5.12
CA MET A 235 -8.82 -5.59 6.35
C MET A 235 -8.78 -6.57 7.51
N CYS A 236 -7.78 -6.43 8.39
CA CYS A 236 -7.62 -7.27 9.57
C CYS A 236 -7.74 -6.46 10.85
N THR A 237 -8.20 -7.11 11.91
CA THR A 237 -8.40 -6.50 13.24
C THR A 237 -8.44 -7.56 14.35
N SER A 238 -8.66 -7.12 15.61
CA SER A 238 -8.88 -7.99 16.74
C SER A 238 -10.28 -8.63 16.72
N ALA A 239 -10.44 -9.72 17.46
CA ALA A 239 -11.74 -10.36 17.63
C ALA A 239 -12.76 -9.45 18.31
N GLU A 240 -12.32 -8.57 19.21
CA GLU A 240 -13.18 -7.62 19.92
C GLU A 240 -13.77 -6.57 18.97
N ILE A 241 -12.93 -5.88 18.22
CA ILE A 241 -13.37 -4.85 17.26
C ILE A 241 -14.26 -5.47 16.17
N ALA A 242 -13.93 -6.67 15.71
CA ALA A 242 -14.69 -7.36 14.67
C ALA A 242 -16.15 -7.65 15.03
N LYS A 243 -16.52 -7.69 16.32
CA LYS A 243 -17.90 -7.95 16.77
C LYS A 243 -18.94 -6.95 16.24
N VAL A 244 -18.49 -5.72 15.90
CA VAL A 244 -19.41 -4.71 15.37
C VAL A 244 -19.92 -5.04 13.95
N PHE A 245 -19.19 -5.87 13.19
CA PHE A 245 -19.67 -6.36 11.90
C PHE A 245 -20.54 -7.60 12.08
N THR A 246 -21.79 -7.37 12.45
CA THR A 246 -22.81 -8.39 12.49
C THR A 246 -23.27 -8.79 11.08
N PRO A 247 -23.93 -9.96 10.91
CA PRO A 247 -24.46 -10.38 9.61
C PRO A 247 -25.29 -9.28 8.92
N GLY A 248 -24.95 -8.96 7.66
CA GLY A 248 -25.59 -7.90 6.88
C GLY A 248 -25.00 -6.49 7.05
N ALA A 249 -24.10 -6.25 8.02
CA ALA A 249 -23.50 -4.92 8.22
C ALA A 249 -22.53 -4.53 7.07
N HIS A 250 -21.83 -5.49 6.50
CA HIS A 250 -20.89 -5.29 5.39
C HIS A 250 -20.80 -6.54 4.52
N GLY A 251 -20.48 -6.37 3.23
CA GLY A 251 -20.34 -7.49 2.30
C GLY A 251 -19.91 -7.04 0.93
N SER A 252 -19.49 -7.99 0.12
CA SER A 252 -19.15 -7.79 -1.29
C SER A 252 -19.37 -9.12 -2.02
N THR A 253 -19.99 -9.07 -3.21
CA THR A 253 -20.31 -10.27 -4.00
C THR A 253 -19.08 -11.10 -4.34
N TYR A 254 -17.99 -10.46 -4.70
CA TYR A 254 -16.75 -11.11 -5.14
C TYR A 254 -15.70 -11.27 -4.05
N ALA A 255 -15.95 -10.78 -2.84
CA ALA A 255 -15.02 -10.89 -1.72
C ALA A 255 -14.64 -12.36 -1.45
N ALA A 256 -13.36 -12.58 -1.18
CA ALA A 256 -12.77 -13.91 -1.02
C ALA A 256 -12.99 -14.83 -2.25
N ASN A 257 -12.95 -14.28 -3.46
CA ASN A 257 -13.01 -15.08 -4.67
C ASN A 257 -11.99 -16.23 -4.62
N PRO A 258 -12.39 -17.50 -4.86
CA PRO A 258 -11.49 -18.65 -4.69
C PRO A 258 -10.22 -18.57 -5.53
N VAL A 259 -10.31 -18.05 -6.76
CA VAL A 259 -9.13 -17.92 -7.65
C VAL A 259 -8.17 -16.85 -7.12
N CYS A 260 -8.71 -15.71 -6.65
CA CYS A 260 -7.91 -14.67 -6.03
C CYS A 260 -7.26 -15.14 -4.71
N CYS A 261 -7.99 -15.90 -3.90
CA CYS A 261 -7.46 -16.48 -2.67
C CYS A 261 -6.35 -17.52 -2.93
N ALA A 262 -6.50 -18.36 -3.95
CA ALA A 262 -5.47 -19.31 -4.35
C ALA A 262 -4.20 -18.62 -4.86
N ALA A 263 -4.36 -17.54 -5.66
CA ALA A 263 -3.25 -16.71 -6.09
C ALA A 263 -2.54 -16.05 -4.91
N ALA A 264 -3.32 -15.47 -3.98
CA ALA A 264 -2.79 -14.82 -2.78
C ALA A 264 -2.01 -15.79 -1.88
N LEU A 265 -2.49 -17.01 -1.68
CA LEU A 265 -1.76 -18.05 -0.95
C LEU A 265 -0.40 -18.32 -1.60
N ALA A 266 -0.37 -18.52 -2.92
CA ALA A 266 0.87 -18.79 -3.64
C ALA A 266 1.83 -17.59 -3.62
N GLU A 267 1.32 -16.35 -3.73
CA GLU A 267 2.13 -15.12 -3.65
C GLU A 267 2.75 -14.96 -2.25
N ILE A 268 1.95 -15.17 -1.19
CA ILE A 268 2.42 -15.10 0.19
C ILE A 268 3.48 -16.19 0.44
N ASP A 269 3.28 -17.42 -0.07
CA ASP A 269 4.26 -18.49 0.05
C ASP A 269 5.57 -18.11 -0.63
N GLU A 270 5.54 -17.53 -1.84
CA GLU A 270 6.74 -17.04 -2.51
C GLU A 270 7.47 -15.96 -1.70
N ILE A 271 6.73 -15.03 -1.11
CA ILE A 271 7.33 -13.97 -0.28
C ILE A 271 7.97 -14.54 0.98
N LEU A 272 7.29 -15.46 1.67
CA LEU A 272 7.75 -16.01 2.95
C LEU A 272 8.88 -17.05 2.76
N ASP A 273 8.67 -18.04 1.89
CA ASP A 273 9.62 -19.15 1.69
C ASP A 273 10.96 -18.67 1.13
N ASN A 274 10.93 -17.67 0.24
CA ASN A 274 12.13 -17.08 -0.34
C ASN A 274 12.62 -15.83 0.42
N LYS A 275 11.99 -15.49 1.55
CA LYS A 275 12.36 -14.34 2.39
C LYS A 275 12.52 -13.04 1.59
N LEU A 276 11.60 -12.80 0.66
CA LEU A 276 11.70 -11.65 -0.27
C LEU A 276 11.69 -10.31 0.47
N TYR A 277 11.15 -10.25 1.68
CA TYR A 277 11.22 -9.07 2.55
C TYR A 277 12.65 -8.77 3.03
N GLU A 278 13.47 -9.82 3.32
CA GLU A 278 14.88 -9.63 3.65
C GLU A 278 15.66 -9.11 2.43
N ASN A 279 15.38 -9.66 1.23
CA ASN A 279 15.93 -9.16 -0.04
C ASN A 279 15.55 -7.70 -0.28
N ALA A 280 14.28 -7.33 -0.01
CA ALA A 280 13.83 -5.95 -0.16
C ALA A 280 14.60 -4.99 0.75
N LYS A 281 14.93 -5.41 1.97
CA LYS A 281 15.72 -4.62 2.92
C LYS A 281 17.16 -4.43 2.42
N GLU A 282 17.82 -5.53 2.04
CA GLU A 282 19.23 -5.51 1.62
C GLU A 282 19.42 -4.78 0.29
N VAL A 283 18.66 -5.20 -0.74
CA VAL A 283 18.81 -4.63 -2.09
C VAL A 283 18.26 -3.21 -2.15
N GLY A 284 17.23 -2.90 -1.35
CA GLY A 284 16.72 -1.53 -1.23
C GLY A 284 17.77 -0.57 -0.68
N ALA A 285 18.48 -0.96 0.38
CA ALA A 285 19.57 -0.15 0.94
C ALA A 285 20.71 0.03 -0.08
N TYR A 286 21.10 -1.03 -0.78
CA TYR A 286 22.08 -0.96 -1.86
C TYR A 286 21.64 0.02 -2.96
N PHE A 287 20.40 -0.11 -3.42
CA PHE A 287 19.89 0.71 -4.52
C PHE A 287 19.80 2.19 -4.13
N MET A 288 19.32 2.52 -2.93
CA MET A 288 19.28 3.90 -2.43
C MET A 288 20.68 4.54 -2.39
N GLU A 289 21.72 3.78 -2.07
CA GLU A 289 23.09 4.28 -2.10
C GLU A 289 23.56 4.58 -3.54
N GLN A 290 23.26 3.67 -4.49
CA GLN A 290 23.63 3.88 -5.91
C GLN A 290 22.88 5.09 -6.53
N LEU A 291 21.65 5.34 -6.15
CA LEU A 291 20.83 6.45 -6.62
C LEU A 291 21.46 7.83 -6.33
N LYS A 292 22.32 7.94 -5.30
CA LYS A 292 23.07 9.19 -5.00
C LYS A 292 24.00 9.64 -6.14
N SER A 293 24.32 8.75 -7.08
CA SER A 293 25.14 9.06 -8.26
C SER A 293 24.39 9.77 -9.38
N LEU A 294 23.05 9.89 -9.28
CA LEU A 294 22.24 10.57 -10.28
C LEU A 294 22.42 12.09 -10.21
N PRO A 295 22.39 12.80 -11.35
CA PRO A 295 22.45 14.26 -11.35
C PRO A 295 21.14 14.88 -10.83
N CYS A 296 21.23 16.10 -10.31
CA CYS A 296 20.10 16.93 -9.88
C CYS A 296 19.21 16.29 -8.76
N VAL A 297 19.77 15.37 -7.98
CA VAL A 297 19.06 14.76 -6.86
C VAL A 297 19.12 15.69 -5.64
N LYS A 298 17.94 16.01 -5.11
CA LYS A 298 17.77 16.75 -3.84
C LYS A 298 17.73 15.81 -2.65
N GLU A 299 16.94 14.72 -2.76
CA GLU A 299 16.75 13.78 -1.66
C GLU A 299 16.41 12.38 -2.19
N ILE A 300 16.88 11.35 -1.50
CA ILE A 300 16.48 9.95 -1.70
C ILE A 300 15.92 9.46 -0.38
N ARG A 301 14.71 8.88 -0.41
CA ARG A 301 14.04 8.38 0.79
C ARG A 301 13.23 7.14 0.50
N GLY A 302 12.89 6.38 1.52
CA GLY A 302 12.09 5.18 1.41
C GLY A 302 12.43 4.14 2.46
N LEU A 303 11.74 3.00 2.36
CA LEU A 303 12.01 1.80 3.15
C LEU A 303 11.98 0.57 2.22
N GLY A 304 12.97 -0.29 2.36
CA GLY A 304 13.09 -1.47 1.51
C GLY A 304 13.11 -1.11 0.03
N LEU A 305 12.17 -1.66 -0.72
CA LEU A 305 11.99 -1.41 -2.17
C LEU A 305 10.80 -0.50 -2.48
N LEU A 306 10.43 0.38 -1.59
CA LEU A 306 9.56 1.52 -1.84
C LEU A 306 10.42 2.78 -1.73
N ILE A 307 10.88 3.30 -2.89
CA ILE A 307 11.92 4.31 -2.97
C ILE A 307 11.44 5.51 -3.76
N GLY A 308 11.63 6.70 -3.20
CA GLY A 308 11.40 7.99 -3.83
C GLY A 308 12.72 8.71 -4.10
N VAL A 309 12.84 9.33 -5.26
CA VAL A 309 13.93 10.25 -5.60
C VAL A 309 13.32 11.60 -5.92
N GLU A 310 13.65 12.59 -5.12
CA GLU A 310 13.27 13.97 -5.34
C GLU A 310 14.38 14.73 -6.04
N PHE A 311 14.05 15.40 -7.12
CA PHE A 311 14.96 16.24 -7.88
C PHE A 311 14.90 17.70 -7.43
N GLU A 312 15.98 18.46 -7.63
CA GLU A 312 16.02 19.90 -7.40
C GLU A 312 15.10 20.70 -8.33
N LYS A 313 14.72 20.09 -9.49
CA LYS A 313 13.87 20.68 -10.53
C LYS A 313 12.62 19.85 -10.74
N PRO A 314 11.53 20.42 -11.29
CA PRO A 314 10.28 19.72 -11.60
C PRO A 314 10.39 18.90 -12.90
N ILE A 315 11.29 17.90 -12.92
CA ILE A 315 11.60 17.08 -14.09
C ILE A 315 11.05 15.65 -14.03
N ALA A 316 10.36 15.26 -12.97
CA ALA A 316 10.03 13.86 -12.72
C ALA A 316 9.14 13.23 -13.81
N PHE A 317 8.19 13.98 -14.38
CA PHE A 317 7.36 13.48 -15.47
C PHE A 317 8.16 13.27 -16.74
N GLU A 318 9.10 14.17 -17.05
CA GLU A 318 9.99 14.02 -18.20
C GLU A 318 10.97 12.86 -18.00
N VAL A 319 11.57 12.74 -16.81
CA VAL A 319 12.42 11.59 -16.46
C VAL A 319 11.67 10.28 -16.64
N LYS A 320 10.40 10.20 -16.19
CA LYS A 320 9.55 9.02 -16.42
C LYS A 320 9.37 8.75 -17.92
N HIS A 321 9.12 9.78 -18.73
CA HIS A 321 8.95 9.64 -20.17
C HIS A 321 10.22 9.08 -20.81
N ARG A 322 11.38 9.69 -20.55
CA ARG A 322 12.69 9.23 -21.05
C ARG A 322 13.04 7.83 -20.54
N ALA A 323 12.67 7.49 -19.29
CA ALA A 323 12.89 6.15 -18.76
C ALA A 323 12.17 5.08 -19.58
N VAL A 324 10.93 5.33 -20.02
CA VAL A 324 10.20 4.40 -20.90
C VAL A 324 10.91 4.25 -22.25
N GLU A 325 11.38 5.33 -22.87
CA GLU A 325 12.17 5.29 -24.12
C GLU A 325 13.46 4.49 -23.92
N ASN A 326 14.11 4.64 -22.76
CA ASN A 326 15.31 3.91 -22.35
C ASN A 326 15.02 2.51 -21.78
N LYS A 327 13.79 1.98 -21.92
CA LYS A 327 13.38 0.62 -21.51
C LYS A 327 13.38 0.36 -20.00
N LEU A 328 13.09 1.39 -19.21
CA LEU A 328 12.91 1.32 -17.76
C LEU A 328 11.50 1.81 -17.37
N LEU A 329 10.77 1.01 -16.60
CA LEU A 329 9.45 1.37 -16.07
C LEU A 329 9.57 1.91 -14.65
N ILE A 330 9.17 3.16 -14.45
CA ILE A 330 9.09 3.85 -13.16
C ILE A 330 7.82 4.70 -13.09
N THR A 331 7.55 5.34 -11.95
CA THR A 331 6.41 6.25 -11.77
C THR A 331 6.87 7.65 -11.35
N ALA A 332 6.27 8.70 -11.90
CA ALA A 332 6.31 10.04 -11.32
C ALA A 332 5.09 10.22 -10.42
N VAL A 333 5.28 10.68 -9.19
CA VAL A 333 4.20 10.87 -8.19
C VAL A 333 3.98 12.34 -7.84
N ARG A 334 4.96 13.19 -8.13
CA ARG A 334 4.90 14.66 -8.03
C ARG A 334 5.76 15.25 -9.15
N ASP A 335 5.71 16.56 -9.36
CA ASP A 335 6.46 17.24 -10.41
C ASP A 335 7.97 17.02 -10.31
N SER A 336 8.49 16.89 -9.08
CA SER A 336 9.91 16.67 -8.79
C SER A 336 10.25 15.27 -8.26
N ILE A 337 9.26 14.36 -8.09
CA ILE A 337 9.48 13.08 -7.40
C ILE A 337 9.13 11.91 -8.31
N ILE A 338 10.11 11.05 -8.57
CA ILE A 338 9.88 9.71 -9.11
C ILE A 338 9.82 8.68 -7.97
N ARG A 339 9.00 7.64 -8.20
CA ARG A 339 8.91 6.48 -7.31
C ARG A 339 9.31 5.22 -8.04
N MET A 340 10.09 4.38 -7.37
CA MET A 340 10.45 3.06 -7.80
C MET A 340 9.97 2.01 -6.78
N ALA A 341 9.32 0.97 -7.29
CA ALA A 341 8.79 -0.14 -6.50
C ALA A 341 8.94 -1.44 -7.30
N PRO A 342 10.18 -1.91 -7.56
CA PRO A 342 10.41 -3.12 -8.36
C PRO A 342 9.81 -4.36 -7.69
N PRO A 343 9.63 -5.48 -8.42
CA PRO A 343 9.40 -6.78 -7.80
C PRO A 343 10.44 -7.10 -6.73
N LEU A 344 10.03 -7.78 -5.64
CA LEU A 344 10.92 -8.07 -4.50
C LEU A 344 12.05 -9.07 -4.85
N ILE A 345 11.96 -9.70 -6.02
CA ILE A 345 12.99 -10.58 -6.59
C ILE A 345 14.13 -9.83 -7.28
N VAL A 346 14.15 -8.49 -7.21
CA VAL A 346 15.19 -7.66 -7.78
C VAL A 346 16.56 -7.99 -7.18
N THR A 347 17.61 -7.97 -8.00
CA THR A 347 19.00 -8.19 -7.55
C THR A 347 19.83 -6.91 -7.69
N LYS A 348 21.04 -6.89 -7.16
CA LYS A 348 21.98 -5.76 -7.29
C LYS A 348 22.32 -5.48 -8.74
N GLU A 349 22.43 -6.52 -9.58
CA GLU A 349 22.70 -6.37 -11.03
C GLU A 349 21.55 -5.67 -11.75
N HIS A 350 20.29 -5.97 -11.38
CA HIS A 350 19.12 -5.25 -11.89
C HIS A 350 19.12 -3.77 -11.45
N CYS A 351 19.57 -3.49 -10.22
CA CYS A 351 19.73 -2.13 -9.74
C CYS A 351 20.81 -1.38 -10.54
N ASP A 352 21.94 -2.01 -10.83
CA ASP A 352 23.03 -1.42 -11.62
C ASP A 352 22.57 -1.13 -13.06
N GLU A 353 21.77 -2.03 -13.65
CA GLU A 353 21.14 -1.78 -14.97
C GLU A 353 20.17 -0.58 -14.88
N ALA A 354 19.33 -0.54 -13.84
CA ALA A 354 18.37 0.55 -13.65
C ALA A 354 19.06 1.91 -13.46
N ILE A 355 20.15 1.98 -12.69
CA ILE A 355 20.95 3.20 -12.49
C ILE A 355 21.47 3.75 -13.82
N LYS A 356 22.01 2.89 -14.70
CA LYS A 356 22.52 3.31 -16.02
C LYS A 356 21.41 3.92 -16.88
N LEU A 357 20.26 3.24 -16.93
CA LEU A 357 19.10 3.69 -17.70
C LEU A 357 18.51 4.98 -17.14
N LEU A 358 18.40 5.06 -15.81
CA LEU A 358 17.84 6.21 -15.12
C LEU A 358 18.76 7.43 -15.25
N LYS A 359 20.07 7.26 -15.10
CA LYS A 359 21.05 8.35 -15.28
C LYS A 359 20.93 8.98 -16.67
N LYS A 360 20.89 8.15 -17.72
CA LYS A 360 20.65 8.59 -19.09
C LYS A 360 19.33 9.37 -19.20
N SER A 361 18.25 8.84 -18.62
CA SER A 361 16.93 9.48 -18.67
C SER A 361 16.87 10.83 -17.94
N VAL A 362 17.60 10.98 -16.83
CA VAL A 362 17.71 12.27 -16.12
C VAL A 362 18.54 13.27 -16.92
N GLU A 363 19.66 12.84 -17.52
CA GLU A 363 20.50 13.71 -18.37
C GLU A 363 19.72 14.22 -19.59
N GLU A 364 18.94 13.36 -20.24
CA GLU A 364 18.07 13.75 -21.37
C GLU A 364 16.96 14.72 -20.94
N ALA A 365 16.31 14.48 -19.79
CA ALA A 365 15.28 15.37 -19.25
C ALA A 365 15.82 16.76 -18.87
N LEU A 366 17.07 16.84 -18.40
CA LEU A 366 17.73 18.11 -18.08
C LEU A 366 18.09 18.92 -19.33
N GLN A 367 18.44 18.26 -20.45
CA GLN A 367 18.76 18.93 -21.71
C GLN A 367 17.53 19.60 -22.34
N GLU A 368 16.33 19.04 -22.20
CA GLU A 368 15.11 19.66 -22.72
C GLU A 368 14.64 20.90 -21.96
N GLN A 369 15.10 21.07 -20.72
CA GLN A 369 14.79 22.26 -19.91
C GLN A 369 15.84 23.38 -20.07
N SER A 370 16.88 23.14 -20.85
CA SER A 370 17.95 24.13 -21.14
C SER A 370 17.63 24.92 -22.37
#